data_4ce311afd2a1c38f57263900e0df97bf
#
_entry.id   4ce311afd2a1c38f57263900e0df97bf
#
_cell.length_a   1.000
_cell.length_b   1.000
_cell.length_c   1.000
_cell.angle_alpha   90.00
_cell.angle_beta   90.00
_cell.angle_gamma   90.00
#
_symmetry.space_group_name_H-M   'P 1'
#
loop_
_entity.id
_entity.type
_entity.pdbx_description
1 polymer ?
#
loop_
_entity_poly.entity_id
_entity_poly.type
_entity_poly.pdbx_seq_one_letter_code
_entity_poly.pdbx_strand_id
1 'polypeptide(L)'
;MANYQLIVPHVLLNEGGLSDEPRDVGAAKNPSPIKNPKTGRYYHTNKGVIWATWVGYSKKKGIPLDAQRWYRMSQSDWLDIMKTLFWDGVYADKINSQAIAEILFEAIWGGTVKPLIVYLQTYLRKEGATNDKGQQIAVDGAMGRNTYEALNKFTKNNKQHAKLIEDLTAFRLSQLKKMPAWGYAQNGWTRRLFEIRDAGLKYITENPIKTGGAVVGLLLLGAGAYFLLPSLSKGGFTTVVG
;
A
#
# COMPACT_ATOMS: atom_id res chain seq x y z
N MET A 1 -11.89 -3.96 11.82
CA MET A 1 -11.31 -4.41 10.55
C MET A 1 -10.87 -3.19 9.75
N ALA A 2 -9.80 -3.30 9.00
CA ALA A 2 -9.30 -2.21 8.18
C ALA A 2 -10.31 -1.82 7.08
N ASN A 3 -10.29 -0.55 6.69
CA ASN A 3 -11.22 0.03 5.75
C ASN A 3 -10.47 0.62 4.55
N TYR A 4 -10.75 0.10 3.36
CA TYR A 4 -10.17 0.56 2.10
C TYR A 4 -10.37 2.06 1.84
N GLN A 5 -11.53 2.62 2.20
CA GLN A 5 -11.84 4.02 1.95
C GLN A 5 -10.87 4.99 2.66
N LEU A 6 -10.25 4.55 3.75
CA LEU A 6 -9.30 5.39 4.49
C LEU A 6 -7.97 5.60 3.76
N ILE A 7 -7.54 4.65 2.91
CA ILE A 7 -6.30 4.80 2.15
C ILE A 7 -6.46 5.61 0.87
N VAL A 8 -7.69 5.68 0.33
CA VAL A 8 -7.95 6.28 -0.98
C VAL A 8 -7.42 7.71 -1.10
N PRO A 9 -7.66 8.62 -0.14
CA PRO A 9 -7.14 9.98 -0.22
C PRO A 9 -5.61 10.04 -0.27
N HIS A 10 -4.94 9.20 0.51
CA HIS A 10 -3.48 9.17 0.58
C HIS A 10 -2.83 8.69 -0.71
N VAL A 11 -3.43 7.69 -1.35
CA VAL A 11 -2.88 7.14 -2.58
C VAL A 11 -3.15 8.07 -3.77
N LEU A 12 -4.36 8.65 -3.85
CA LEU A 12 -4.71 9.61 -4.92
C LEU A 12 -3.83 10.87 -4.93
N LEU A 13 -3.45 11.38 -3.75
CA LEU A 13 -2.61 12.57 -3.63
C LEU A 13 -1.16 12.35 -4.11
N ASN A 14 -0.71 11.11 -4.13
CA ASN A 14 0.68 10.76 -4.44
C ASN A 14 0.85 10.18 -5.85
N GLU A 15 -0.24 9.99 -6.62
CA GLU A 15 -0.17 9.38 -7.94
C GLU A 15 -0.09 10.45 -9.04
N GLY A 16 0.95 10.32 -9.87
CA GLY A 16 1.14 11.13 -11.09
C GLY A 16 0.13 10.79 -12.18
N GLY A 17 0.36 11.34 -13.37
CA GLY A 17 -0.39 10.99 -14.58
C GLY A 17 0.26 9.88 -15.40
N LEU A 18 0.19 10.06 -16.71
CA LEU A 18 0.88 9.20 -17.68
C LEU A 18 2.40 9.42 -17.61
N SER A 19 3.15 8.32 -17.64
CA SER A 19 4.62 8.33 -17.63
C SER A 19 5.21 7.42 -18.69
N ASP A 20 6.26 7.94 -19.34
CA ASP A 20 7.18 7.24 -20.22
C ASP A 20 8.64 7.42 -19.76
N GLU A 21 8.84 7.59 -18.44
CA GLU A 21 10.13 7.85 -17.78
C GLU A 21 11.10 6.68 -17.97
N PRO A 22 12.20 6.83 -18.70
CA PRO A 22 13.09 5.70 -19.02
C PRO A 22 13.85 5.14 -17.81
N ARG A 23 13.94 5.90 -16.72
CA ARG A 23 14.57 5.43 -15.46
C ARG A 23 13.69 4.44 -14.69
N ASP A 24 12.39 4.38 -15.00
CA ASP A 24 11.50 3.34 -14.49
C ASP A 24 11.63 2.05 -15.30
N VAL A 25 12.79 1.40 -15.14
CA VAL A 25 13.19 0.22 -15.92
C VAL A 25 12.21 -0.94 -15.77
N GLY A 26 11.56 -1.05 -14.60
CA GLY A 26 10.58 -2.11 -14.32
C GLY A 26 9.33 -1.97 -15.18
N ALA A 27 8.74 -0.79 -15.21
CA ALA A 27 7.53 -0.50 -15.98
C ALA A 27 7.84 -0.42 -17.48
N ALA A 28 9.00 0.12 -17.86
CA ALA A 28 9.40 0.30 -19.26
C ALA A 28 9.64 -1.01 -20.03
N LYS A 29 9.85 -2.14 -19.34
CA LYS A 29 10.03 -3.45 -20.00
C LYS A 29 8.79 -3.93 -20.77
N ASN A 30 7.61 -3.58 -20.32
CA ASN A 30 6.34 -3.96 -20.92
C ASN A 30 5.44 -2.73 -21.04
N PRO A 31 5.71 -1.82 -21.97
CA PRO A 31 4.93 -0.60 -22.12
C PRO A 31 3.56 -0.88 -22.75
N SER A 32 2.65 0.09 -22.63
CA SER A 32 1.40 0.07 -23.38
C SER A 32 1.65 0.27 -24.88
N PRO A 33 0.67 -0.05 -25.74
CA PRO A 33 0.79 0.20 -27.17
C PRO A 33 0.62 1.70 -27.55
N ILE A 34 0.45 2.61 -26.58
CA ILE A 34 0.20 4.03 -26.81
C ILE A 34 1.48 4.84 -26.64
N LYS A 35 1.83 5.60 -27.69
CA LYS A 35 3.00 6.49 -27.70
C LYS A 35 2.68 7.86 -27.13
N ASN A 36 3.64 8.43 -26.44
CA ASN A 36 3.67 9.84 -26.08
C ASN A 36 4.02 10.65 -27.35
N PRO A 37 3.14 11.54 -27.82
CA PRO A 37 3.39 12.32 -29.04
C PRO A 37 4.57 13.30 -28.91
N LYS A 38 4.95 13.68 -27.70
CA LYS A 38 6.06 14.62 -27.45
C LYS A 38 7.43 13.94 -27.47
N THR A 39 7.53 12.71 -26.96
CA THR A 39 8.82 12.01 -26.80
C THR A 39 9.00 10.87 -27.78
N GLY A 40 7.93 10.39 -28.45
CA GLY A 40 7.90 9.21 -29.30
C GLY A 40 7.98 7.88 -28.54
N ARG A 41 8.21 7.90 -27.21
CA ARG A 41 8.27 6.69 -26.39
C ARG A 41 6.89 6.17 -26.06
N TYR A 42 6.78 4.88 -25.76
CA TYR A 42 5.53 4.30 -25.28
C TYR A 42 5.30 4.63 -23.79
N TYR A 43 4.07 5.00 -23.47
CA TYR A 43 3.67 5.09 -22.07
C TYR A 43 3.69 3.71 -21.41
N HIS A 44 4.17 3.63 -20.18
CA HIS A 44 4.21 2.40 -19.39
C HIS A 44 3.45 2.48 -18.07
N THR A 45 3.17 3.69 -17.57
CA THR A 45 2.47 3.91 -16.30
C THR A 45 1.39 4.98 -16.46
N ASN A 46 0.24 4.77 -15.85
CA ASN A 46 -0.81 5.77 -15.70
C ASN A 46 -1.30 5.76 -14.25
N LYS A 47 -1.19 6.89 -13.53
CA LYS A 47 -1.57 7.05 -12.12
C LYS A 47 -1.01 5.90 -11.24
N GLY A 48 0.28 5.56 -11.41
CA GLY A 48 0.93 4.46 -10.69
C GLY A 48 0.56 3.05 -11.19
N VAL A 49 -0.43 2.89 -12.06
CA VAL A 49 -0.81 1.60 -12.66
C VAL A 49 0.01 1.35 -13.91
N ILE A 50 1.00 0.43 -13.82
CA ILE A 50 1.76 0.02 -15.00
C ILE A 50 0.90 -0.79 -15.95
N TRP A 51 1.25 -0.79 -17.25
CA TRP A 51 0.50 -1.52 -18.29
C TRP A 51 0.32 -3.01 -17.95
N ALA A 52 1.35 -3.66 -17.41
CA ALA A 52 1.27 -5.07 -16.99
C ALA A 52 0.22 -5.30 -15.89
N THR A 53 0.05 -4.35 -14.97
CA THR A 53 -1.01 -4.39 -13.95
C THR A 53 -2.40 -4.31 -14.59
N TRP A 54 -2.59 -3.42 -15.57
CA TRP A 54 -3.85 -3.33 -16.33
C TRP A 54 -4.18 -4.63 -17.07
N VAL A 55 -3.19 -5.26 -17.71
CA VAL A 55 -3.36 -6.57 -18.35
C VAL A 55 -3.83 -7.61 -17.35
N GLY A 56 -3.17 -7.70 -16.19
CA GLY A 56 -3.54 -8.64 -15.12
C GLY A 56 -4.93 -8.37 -14.56
N TYR A 57 -5.28 -7.09 -14.36
CA TYR A 57 -6.61 -6.68 -13.91
C TYR A 57 -7.70 -7.05 -14.93
N SER A 58 -7.51 -6.72 -16.21
CA SER A 58 -8.46 -7.04 -17.27
C SER A 58 -8.73 -8.55 -17.33
N LYS A 59 -7.67 -9.36 -17.26
CA LYS A 59 -7.78 -10.82 -17.20
C LYS A 59 -8.56 -11.29 -15.96
N LYS A 60 -8.25 -10.76 -14.79
CA LYS A 60 -8.91 -11.14 -13.52
C LYS A 60 -10.40 -10.78 -13.52
N LYS A 61 -10.77 -9.65 -14.12
CA LYS A 61 -12.16 -9.17 -14.20
C LYS A 61 -12.93 -9.75 -15.38
N GLY A 62 -12.26 -10.45 -16.32
CA GLY A 62 -12.88 -10.95 -17.53
C GLY A 62 -13.36 -9.86 -18.49
N ILE A 63 -12.70 -8.68 -18.46
CA ILE A 63 -13.03 -7.55 -19.34
C ILE A 63 -12.05 -7.47 -20.52
N PRO A 64 -12.43 -6.88 -21.68
CA PRO A 64 -11.55 -6.70 -22.81
C PRO A 64 -10.30 -5.90 -22.42
N LEU A 65 -9.15 -6.30 -22.97
CA LEU A 65 -7.91 -5.54 -22.84
C LEU A 65 -7.98 -4.32 -23.75
N ASP A 66 -8.30 -3.17 -23.16
CA ASP A 66 -8.46 -1.90 -23.88
C ASP A 66 -7.39 -0.90 -23.45
N ALA A 67 -6.49 -0.58 -24.38
CA ALA A 67 -5.42 0.36 -24.15
C ALA A 67 -5.92 1.81 -24.04
N GLN A 68 -6.98 2.18 -24.74
CA GLN A 68 -7.55 3.53 -24.66
C GLN A 68 -8.23 3.74 -23.31
N ARG A 69 -8.92 2.73 -22.77
CA ARG A 69 -9.49 2.78 -21.42
C ARG A 69 -8.39 2.92 -20.38
N TRP A 70 -7.29 2.19 -20.50
CA TRP A 70 -6.14 2.36 -19.61
C TRP A 70 -5.54 3.77 -19.71
N TYR A 71 -5.37 4.28 -20.94
CA TYR A 71 -4.83 5.62 -21.19
C TYR A 71 -5.70 6.72 -20.58
N ARG A 72 -7.02 6.58 -20.67
CA ARG A 72 -8.03 7.50 -20.12
C ARG A 72 -8.60 7.01 -18.77
N MET A 73 -7.84 6.22 -18.05
CA MET A 73 -8.28 5.56 -16.82
C MET A 73 -9.12 6.48 -15.93
N SER A 74 -10.36 6.11 -15.72
CA SER A 74 -11.26 6.81 -14.80
C SER A 74 -10.81 6.61 -13.35
N GLN A 75 -11.31 7.46 -12.45
CA GLN A 75 -11.07 7.26 -11.01
C GLN A 75 -11.71 5.95 -10.52
N SER A 76 -12.87 5.59 -11.05
CA SER A 76 -13.53 4.33 -10.69
C SER A 76 -12.72 3.09 -11.12
N ASP A 77 -12.13 3.11 -12.34
CA ASP A 77 -11.24 2.02 -12.77
C ASP A 77 -10.03 1.90 -11.85
N TRP A 78 -9.42 3.04 -11.54
CA TRP A 78 -8.26 3.08 -10.65
C TRP A 78 -8.60 2.53 -9.26
N LEU A 79 -9.70 2.96 -8.64
CA LEU A 79 -10.15 2.49 -7.33
C LEU A 79 -10.43 0.99 -7.33
N ASP A 80 -11.08 0.47 -8.39
CA ASP A 80 -11.35 -0.97 -8.49
C ASP A 80 -10.07 -1.79 -8.67
N ILE A 81 -9.09 -1.29 -9.43
CA ILE A 81 -7.76 -1.92 -9.56
C ILE A 81 -7.07 -1.98 -8.18
N MET A 82 -7.02 -0.86 -7.47
CA MET A 82 -6.38 -0.80 -6.16
C MET A 82 -7.03 -1.75 -5.16
N LYS A 83 -8.35 -1.78 -5.13
CA LYS A 83 -9.10 -2.71 -4.28
C LYS A 83 -8.83 -4.15 -4.68
N THR A 84 -9.08 -4.49 -5.96
CA THR A 84 -9.12 -5.87 -6.44
C THR A 84 -7.75 -6.56 -6.47
N LEU A 85 -6.69 -5.83 -6.83
CA LEU A 85 -5.36 -6.43 -7.00
C LEU A 85 -4.47 -6.29 -5.77
N PHE A 86 -4.60 -5.18 -5.04
CA PHE A 86 -3.65 -4.87 -3.98
C PHE A 86 -4.26 -5.00 -2.59
N TRP A 87 -5.38 -4.35 -2.30
CA TRP A 87 -6.04 -4.44 -1.00
C TRP A 87 -6.56 -5.85 -0.71
N ASP A 88 -7.32 -6.42 -1.66
CA ASP A 88 -7.82 -7.79 -1.54
C ASP A 88 -6.70 -8.83 -1.66
N GLY A 89 -5.63 -8.49 -2.37
CA GLY A 89 -4.45 -9.33 -2.54
C GLY A 89 -3.73 -9.67 -1.23
N VAL A 90 -3.89 -8.83 -0.20
CA VAL A 90 -3.37 -9.08 1.16
C VAL A 90 -4.48 -9.32 2.19
N TYR A 91 -5.70 -9.59 1.77
CA TYR A 91 -6.86 -9.79 2.65
C TYR A 91 -7.05 -8.64 3.66
N ALA A 92 -6.79 -7.40 3.25
CA ALA A 92 -6.74 -6.25 4.15
C ALA A 92 -8.07 -6.01 4.89
N ASP A 93 -9.23 -6.25 4.25
CA ASP A 93 -10.55 -6.19 4.90
C ASP A 93 -10.71 -7.20 6.06
N LYS A 94 -9.82 -8.19 6.16
CA LYS A 94 -9.84 -9.20 7.24
C LYS A 94 -8.87 -8.87 8.38
N ILE A 95 -8.06 -7.83 8.22
CA ILE A 95 -7.08 -7.39 9.22
C ILE A 95 -7.74 -6.34 10.12
N ASN A 96 -7.58 -6.48 11.45
CA ASN A 96 -8.16 -5.53 12.41
C ASN A 96 -7.37 -4.21 12.50
N SER A 97 -6.08 -4.25 12.21
CA SER A 97 -5.20 -3.08 12.24
C SER A 97 -5.18 -2.35 10.92
N GLN A 98 -5.66 -1.12 10.87
CA GLN A 98 -5.59 -0.26 9.68
C GLN A 98 -4.14 -0.05 9.25
N ALA A 99 -3.25 0.31 10.17
CA ALA A 99 -1.85 0.57 9.84
C ALA A 99 -1.13 -0.65 9.25
N ILE A 100 -1.34 -1.85 9.81
CA ILE A 100 -0.73 -3.07 9.28
C ILE A 100 -1.29 -3.40 7.89
N ALA A 101 -2.61 -3.23 7.68
CA ALA A 101 -3.23 -3.41 6.37
C ALA A 101 -2.65 -2.45 5.32
N GLU A 102 -2.41 -1.19 5.69
CA GLU A 102 -1.82 -0.18 4.82
C GLU A 102 -0.33 -0.45 4.52
N ILE A 103 0.45 -0.89 5.49
CA ILE A 103 1.85 -1.29 5.27
C ILE A 103 1.93 -2.47 4.29
N LEU A 104 1.05 -3.46 4.42
CA LEU A 104 0.97 -4.60 3.51
C LEU A 104 0.49 -4.18 2.11
N PHE A 105 -0.52 -3.31 2.04
CA PHE A 105 -1.00 -2.74 0.78
C PHE A 105 0.12 -1.98 0.05
N GLU A 106 0.87 -1.12 0.77
CA GLU A 106 1.98 -0.41 0.18
C GLU A 106 3.08 -1.35 -0.34
N ALA A 107 3.33 -2.44 0.36
CA ALA A 107 4.31 -3.43 -0.05
C ALA A 107 3.88 -4.22 -1.30
N ILE A 108 2.60 -4.60 -1.42
CA ILE A 108 2.11 -5.29 -2.62
C ILE A 108 2.06 -4.35 -3.83
N TRP A 109 1.67 -3.09 -3.63
CA TRP A 109 1.75 -2.06 -4.66
C TRP A 109 3.17 -1.88 -5.18
N GLY A 110 4.16 -1.82 -4.29
CA GLY A 110 5.58 -1.72 -4.63
C GLY A 110 6.23 -3.03 -5.07
N GLY A 111 5.47 -4.12 -5.28
CA GLY A 111 5.98 -5.40 -5.77
C GLY A 111 6.88 -6.18 -4.80
N THR A 112 6.91 -5.83 -3.52
CA THR A 112 7.82 -6.42 -2.52
C THR A 112 7.11 -7.01 -1.29
N VAL A 113 5.85 -7.41 -1.43
CA VAL A 113 5.03 -7.88 -0.32
C VAL A 113 5.46 -9.24 0.23
N LYS A 114 5.93 -10.16 -0.60
CA LYS A 114 6.25 -11.53 -0.16
C LYS A 114 7.30 -11.56 0.97
N PRO A 115 8.45 -10.87 0.88
CA PRO A 115 9.40 -10.82 2.00
C PRO A 115 8.81 -10.18 3.26
N LEU A 116 7.92 -9.21 3.13
CA LEU A 116 7.24 -8.60 4.29
C LEU A 116 6.29 -9.57 4.97
N ILE A 117 5.54 -10.37 4.20
CA ILE A 117 4.66 -11.42 4.76
C ILE A 117 5.48 -12.52 5.44
N VAL A 118 6.60 -12.95 4.85
CA VAL A 118 7.54 -13.90 5.49
C VAL A 118 8.03 -13.34 6.83
N TYR A 119 8.41 -12.07 6.87
CA TYR A 119 8.83 -11.40 8.10
C TYR A 119 7.70 -11.41 9.14
N LEU A 120 6.50 -11.00 8.76
CA LEU A 120 5.31 -11.02 9.63
C LEU A 120 5.02 -12.42 10.18
N GLN A 121 5.00 -13.44 9.32
CA GLN A 121 4.74 -14.82 9.71
C GLN A 121 5.82 -15.36 10.66
N THR A 122 7.09 -15.07 10.37
CA THR A 122 8.22 -15.45 11.24
C THR A 122 8.09 -14.79 12.61
N TYR A 123 7.75 -13.51 12.64
CA TYR A 123 7.52 -12.75 13.88
C TYR A 123 6.39 -13.38 14.68
N LEU A 124 5.23 -13.58 14.07
CA LEU A 124 4.06 -14.17 14.76
C LEU A 124 4.36 -15.57 15.32
N ARG A 125 5.08 -16.42 14.57
CA ARG A 125 5.49 -17.74 15.07
C ARG A 125 6.43 -17.66 16.26
N LYS A 126 7.41 -16.77 16.23
CA LYS A 126 8.36 -16.55 17.32
C LYS A 126 7.65 -16.12 18.61
N GLU A 127 6.62 -15.31 18.45
CA GLU A 127 5.78 -14.83 19.58
C GLU A 127 4.69 -15.85 20.01
N GLY A 128 4.66 -17.04 19.44
CA GLY A 128 3.70 -18.09 19.76
C GLY A 128 2.27 -17.83 19.27
N ALA A 129 2.08 -16.93 18.30
CA ALA A 129 0.76 -16.64 17.76
C ALA A 129 0.19 -17.82 16.98
N THR A 130 -1.12 -18.05 17.15
CA THR A 130 -1.85 -19.16 16.51
C THR A 130 -3.10 -18.66 15.80
N ASN A 131 -3.55 -19.40 14.78
CA ASN A 131 -4.84 -19.17 14.12
C ASN A 131 -6.01 -19.41 15.11
N ASP A 132 -7.25 -19.26 14.66
CA ASP A 132 -8.44 -19.42 15.50
C ASP A 132 -8.64 -20.88 15.99
N LYS A 133 -8.02 -21.84 15.35
CA LYS A 133 -7.99 -23.25 15.78
C LYS A 133 -6.86 -23.60 16.76
N GLY A 134 -6.07 -22.62 17.19
CA GLY A 134 -4.91 -22.83 18.05
C GLY A 134 -3.68 -23.41 17.36
N GLN A 135 -3.67 -23.46 16.02
CA GLN A 135 -2.57 -24.03 15.24
C GLN A 135 -1.52 -22.95 14.90
N GLN A 136 -0.26 -23.35 14.90
CA GLN A 136 0.82 -22.51 14.38
C GLN A 136 0.63 -22.24 12.87
N ILE A 137 0.98 -21.02 12.44
CA ILE A 137 0.89 -20.64 11.02
C ILE A 137 2.14 -21.08 10.24
N ALA A 138 1.99 -21.32 8.95
CA ALA A 138 3.12 -21.53 8.04
C ALA A 138 3.89 -20.22 7.80
N VAL A 139 5.18 -20.34 7.42
CA VAL A 139 6.00 -19.23 6.93
C VAL A 139 6.23 -19.46 5.43
N ASP A 140 5.26 -19.09 4.61
CA ASP A 140 5.22 -19.35 3.16
C ASP A 140 5.24 -18.07 2.30
N GLY A 141 5.10 -16.92 2.95
CA GLY A 141 5.04 -15.63 2.28
C GLY A 141 3.70 -15.35 1.59
N ALA A 142 2.65 -16.13 1.92
CA ALA A 142 1.29 -15.92 1.43
C ALA A 142 0.41 -15.36 2.56
N MET A 143 -0.25 -14.23 2.30
CA MET A 143 -1.27 -13.72 3.21
C MET A 143 -2.54 -14.54 3.02
N GLY A 144 -2.91 -15.32 4.03
CA GLY A 144 -4.07 -16.20 4.00
C GLY A 144 -4.81 -16.20 5.33
N ARG A 145 -5.89 -16.99 5.40
CA ARG A 145 -6.77 -17.05 6.56
C ARG A 145 -6.02 -17.28 7.87
N ASN A 146 -5.17 -18.29 7.93
CA ASN A 146 -4.42 -18.61 9.16
C ASN A 146 -3.53 -17.44 9.60
N THR A 147 -2.92 -16.71 8.65
CA THR A 147 -2.04 -15.58 8.94
C THR A 147 -2.83 -14.39 9.50
N TYR A 148 -3.95 -13.98 8.86
CA TYR A 148 -4.71 -12.85 9.38
C TYR A 148 -5.45 -13.18 10.69
N GLU A 149 -5.89 -14.42 10.92
CA GLU A 149 -6.46 -14.84 12.21
C GLU A 149 -5.42 -14.73 13.34
N ALA A 150 -4.21 -15.26 13.12
CA ALA A 150 -3.13 -15.16 14.09
C ALA A 150 -2.73 -13.70 14.35
N LEU A 151 -2.61 -12.89 13.29
CA LEU A 151 -2.35 -11.46 13.40
C LEU A 151 -3.41 -10.74 14.22
N ASN A 152 -4.69 -10.98 13.94
CA ASN A 152 -5.79 -10.34 14.65
C ASN A 152 -5.87 -10.72 16.14
N LYS A 153 -5.51 -11.96 16.48
CA LYS A 153 -5.38 -12.38 17.89
C LYS A 153 -4.20 -11.70 18.57
N PHE A 154 -3.06 -11.67 17.89
CA PHE A 154 -1.84 -11.06 18.41
C PHE A 154 -2.00 -9.56 18.68
N THR A 155 -2.65 -8.84 17.77
CA THR A 155 -2.86 -7.39 17.89
C THR A 155 -3.96 -6.98 18.87
N LYS A 156 -4.59 -7.92 19.60
CA LYS A 156 -5.45 -7.61 20.75
C LYS A 156 -4.66 -7.06 21.95
N ASN A 157 -3.37 -7.28 22.04
CA ASN A 157 -2.50 -6.67 23.03
C ASN A 157 -1.89 -5.39 22.45
N ASN A 158 -2.20 -4.23 23.03
CA ASN A 158 -1.76 -2.94 22.51
C ASN A 158 -0.23 -2.79 22.45
N LYS A 159 0.50 -3.31 23.43
CA LYS A 159 1.97 -3.24 23.43
C LYS A 159 2.56 -4.07 22.29
N GLN A 160 2.06 -5.29 22.11
CA GLN A 160 2.47 -6.16 21.01
C GLN A 160 2.07 -5.56 19.65
N HIS A 161 0.88 -4.97 19.54
CA HIS A 161 0.38 -4.32 18.35
C HIS A 161 1.26 -3.13 17.94
N ALA A 162 1.56 -2.22 18.88
CA ALA A 162 2.42 -1.07 18.63
C ALA A 162 3.82 -1.52 18.20
N LYS A 163 4.41 -2.47 18.92
CA LYS A 163 5.72 -3.03 18.55
C LYS A 163 5.73 -3.65 17.15
N LEU A 164 4.70 -4.39 16.79
CA LEU A 164 4.60 -5.01 15.46
C LEU A 164 4.49 -3.94 14.35
N ILE A 165 3.75 -2.85 14.57
CA ILE A 165 3.70 -1.72 13.60
C ILE A 165 5.09 -1.13 13.40
N GLU A 166 5.85 -0.88 14.48
CA GLU A 166 7.21 -0.36 14.40
C GLU A 166 8.15 -1.31 13.66
N ASP A 167 8.11 -2.60 14.00
CA ASP A 167 8.96 -3.62 13.39
C ASP A 167 8.67 -3.81 11.88
N LEU A 168 7.38 -3.85 11.51
CA LEU A 168 6.98 -3.92 10.09
C LEU A 168 7.38 -2.66 9.31
N THR A 169 7.26 -1.49 9.92
CA THR A 169 7.71 -0.22 9.35
C THR A 169 9.21 -0.23 9.11
N ALA A 170 10.00 -0.64 10.09
CA ALA A 170 11.46 -0.72 9.97
C ALA A 170 11.89 -1.73 8.89
N PHE A 171 11.23 -2.90 8.86
CA PHE A 171 11.51 -3.90 7.83
C PHE A 171 11.14 -3.38 6.43
N ARG A 172 9.95 -2.77 6.28
CA ARG A 172 9.52 -2.17 5.00
C ARG A 172 10.49 -1.09 4.54
N LEU A 173 10.93 -0.20 5.42
CA LEU A 173 11.94 0.82 5.11
C LEU A 173 13.24 0.19 4.61
N SER A 174 13.68 -0.91 5.22
CA SER A 174 14.87 -1.65 4.77
C SER A 174 14.73 -2.23 3.36
N GLN A 175 13.52 -2.64 2.97
CA GLN A 175 13.22 -3.10 1.61
C GLN A 175 13.24 -1.92 0.61
N LEU A 176 12.62 -0.79 0.96
CA LEU A 176 12.57 0.41 0.13
C LEU A 176 13.98 0.93 -0.19
N LYS A 177 14.89 0.93 0.80
CA LYS A 177 16.29 1.33 0.64
C LYS A 177 17.07 0.50 -0.40
N LYS A 178 16.62 -0.72 -0.68
CA LYS A 178 17.24 -1.62 -1.67
C LYS A 178 16.65 -1.46 -3.08
N MET A 179 15.59 -0.68 -3.23
CA MET A 179 14.95 -0.50 -4.54
C MET A 179 15.75 0.46 -5.41
N PRO A 180 15.86 0.22 -6.72
CA PRO A 180 16.60 1.10 -7.64
C PRO A 180 16.11 2.55 -7.62
N ALA A 181 14.82 2.76 -7.37
CA ALA A 181 14.20 4.09 -7.31
C ALA A 181 14.47 4.85 -6.00
N TRP A 182 15.12 4.24 -5.00
CA TRP A 182 15.36 4.87 -3.70
C TRP A 182 16.00 6.25 -3.81
N GLY A 183 16.99 6.43 -4.69
CA GLY A 183 17.73 7.67 -4.81
C GLY A 183 16.86 8.91 -5.09
N TYR A 184 15.75 8.75 -5.81
CA TYR A 184 14.83 9.87 -6.11
C TYR A 184 13.49 9.80 -5.39
N ALA A 185 13.07 8.63 -4.90
CA ALA A 185 11.76 8.42 -4.29
C ALA A 185 11.77 8.40 -2.74
N GLN A 186 12.97 8.37 -2.12
CA GLN A 186 13.15 8.14 -0.69
C GLN A 186 12.31 9.05 0.21
N ASN A 187 12.22 10.34 -0.10
CA ASN A 187 11.49 11.31 0.73
C ASN A 187 9.99 11.02 0.75
N GLY A 188 9.39 10.76 -0.42
CA GLY A 188 7.97 10.44 -0.54
C GLY A 188 7.62 9.10 0.11
N TRP A 189 8.44 8.07 -0.14
CA TRP A 189 8.23 6.74 0.42
C TRP A 189 8.38 6.72 1.94
N THR A 190 9.43 7.36 2.46
CA THR A 190 9.67 7.43 3.91
C THR A 190 8.57 8.20 4.63
N ARG A 191 8.18 9.36 4.09
CA ARG A 191 7.09 10.17 4.64
C ARG A 191 5.81 9.36 4.75
N ARG A 192 5.33 8.75 3.64
CA ARG A 192 4.10 7.95 3.62
C ARG A 192 4.15 6.79 4.60
N LEU A 193 5.27 6.06 4.65
CA LEU A 193 5.42 4.92 5.56
C LEU A 193 5.36 5.35 7.03
N PHE A 194 5.97 6.49 7.38
CA PHE A 194 5.93 7.01 8.74
C PHE A 194 4.57 7.60 9.11
N GLU A 195 3.87 8.25 8.19
CA GLU A 195 2.49 8.70 8.40
C GLU A 195 1.57 7.53 8.75
N ILE A 196 1.68 6.40 8.05
CA ILE A 196 0.93 5.17 8.36
C ILE A 196 1.27 4.65 9.76
N ARG A 197 2.56 4.58 10.10
CA ARG A 197 3.04 4.16 11.43
C ARG A 197 2.46 5.03 12.53
N ASP A 198 2.64 6.34 12.39
CA ASP A 198 2.29 7.31 13.42
C ASP A 198 0.77 7.37 13.65
N ALA A 199 -0.02 7.29 12.57
CA ALA A 199 -1.47 7.15 12.67
C ALA A 199 -1.88 5.87 13.42
N GLY A 200 -1.21 4.75 13.15
CA GLY A 200 -1.46 3.48 13.85
C GLY A 200 -1.10 3.52 15.32
N LEU A 201 0.03 4.08 15.68
CA LEU A 201 0.47 4.22 17.08
C LEU A 201 -0.43 5.19 17.84
N LYS A 202 -0.81 6.31 17.23
CA LYS A 202 -1.78 7.25 17.80
C LYS A 202 -3.13 6.58 18.06
N TYR A 203 -3.65 5.82 17.08
CA TYR A 203 -4.91 5.09 17.25
C TYR A 203 -4.87 4.14 18.44
N ILE A 204 -3.78 3.39 18.64
CA ILE A 204 -3.61 2.46 19.77
C ILE A 204 -3.59 3.22 21.10
N THR A 205 -2.94 4.36 21.15
CA THR A 205 -2.84 5.20 22.36
C THR A 205 -4.19 5.79 22.74
N GLU A 206 -4.95 6.27 21.75
CA GLU A 206 -6.25 6.90 21.96
C GLU A 206 -7.38 5.87 22.20
N ASN A 207 -7.20 4.63 21.75
CA ASN A 207 -8.16 3.54 21.88
C ASN A 207 -7.55 2.31 22.57
N PRO A 208 -7.14 2.41 23.82
CA PRO A 208 -6.56 1.28 24.53
C PRO A 208 -7.59 0.16 24.65
N ILE A 209 -7.22 -1.03 24.18
CA ILE A 209 -8.06 -2.23 24.34
C ILE A 209 -8.11 -2.52 25.84
N LYS A 210 -9.27 -2.30 26.45
CA LYS A 210 -9.51 -2.74 27.84
C LYS A 210 -9.54 -4.27 27.81
N THR A 211 -8.57 -4.89 28.45
CA THR A 211 -8.58 -6.33 28.68
C THR A 211 -9.85 -6.67 29.45
N GLY A 212 -10.91 -7.16 28.77
CA GLY A 212 -12.17 -7.57 29.38
C GLY A 212 -13.46 -6.92 28.85
N GLY A 213 -13.41 -6.09 27.83
CA GLY A 213 -14.60 -5.43 27.28
C GLY A 213 -14.77 -5.62 25.76
N ALA A 214 -16.02 -5.74 25.34
CA ALA A 214 -16.42 -5.91 23.96
C ALA A 214 -15.80 -4.85 23.03
N VAL A 215 -15.32 -5.27 21.87
CA VAL A 215 -14.88 -4.39 20.79
C VAL A 215 -16.10 -3.65 20.25
N VAL A 216 -16.32 -2.43 20.70
CA VAL A 216 -17.18 -1.49 20.00
C VAL A 216 -16.32 -0.77 19.00
N GLY A 217 -16.58 -1.04 17.72
CA GLY A 217 -15.90 -0.37 16.62
C GLY A 217 -16.14 1.14 16.71
N LEU A 218 -15.08 1.91 16.69
CA LEU A 218 -15.16 3.34 16.44
C LEU A 218 -14.40 3.67 15.17
N LEU A 219 -15.11 3.62 14.08
CA LEU A 219 -14.86 4.36 12.86
C LEU A 219 -15.11 5.83 13.12
N LEU A 220 -14.24 6.71 12.64
CA LEU A 220 -14.40 8.17 12.52
C LEU A 220 -13.58 9.02 13.50
N LEU A 221 -12.25 9.03 13.38
CA LEU A 221 -11.50 10.26 13.75
C LEU A 221 -10.15 10.40 13.01
N GLY A 222 -9.94 9.73 11.89
CA GLY A 222 -8.71 9.90 11.07
C GLY A 222 -8.83 10.90 9.93
N ALA A 223 -10.02 11.33 9.56
CA ALA A 223 -10.22 12.16 8.36
C ALA A 223 -10.01 13.68 8.58
N GLY A 224 -9.88 14.14 9.82
CA GLY A 224 -9.83 15.57 10.13
C GLY A 224 -8.45 16.19 10.24
N ALA A 225 -7.39 15.43 10.44
CA ALA A 225 -6.07 15.98 10.72
C ALA A 225 -5.14 16.10 9.50
N TYR A 226 -5.50 15.56 8.37
CA TYR A 226 -4.65 15.55 7.17
C TYR A 226 -4.91 16.68 6.18
N PHE A 227 -5.88 17.56 6.46
CA PHE A 227 -6.31 18.62 5.53
C PHE A 227 -5.58 19.96 5.65
N LEU A 228 -4.59 20.11 6.54
CA LEU A 228 -3.91 21.40 6.73
C LEU A 228 -2.37 21.26 6.62
N LEU A 229 -1.86 20.94 5.44
CA LEU A 229 -0.53 21.39 5.05
C LEU A 229 -0.60 21.96 3.63
N PRO A 230 -0.16 23.22 3.42
CA PRO A 230 -0.21 23.86 2.12
C PRO A 230 0.73 23.17 1.15
N SER A 231 0.28 23.02 -0.08
CA SER A 231 1.06 22.59 -1.24
C SER A 231 2.21 23.59 -1.48
N LEU A 232 3.39 23.29 -1.02
CA LEU A 232 4.61 23.98 -1.43
C LEU A 232 5.34 23.11 -2.45
N SER A 233 5.07 23.34 -3.71
CA SER A 233 6.04 23.42 -4.80
C SER A 233 5.37 23.59 -6.16
N LYS A 234 4.94 24.81 -6.45
CA LYS A 234 4.98 25.29 -7.83
C LYS A 234 6.32 25.99 -8.00
N GLY A 235 7.35 25.22 -8.32
CA GLY A 235 8.59 25.76 -8.88
C GLY A 235 8.33 26.05 -10.36
N GLY A 236 7.93 27.26 -10.71
CA GLY A 236 7.88 27.75 -12.06
C GLY A 236 9.29 27.86 -12.62
N PHE A 237 9.56 27.20 -13.74
CA PHE A 237 10.69 27.53 -14.59
C PHE A 237 10.37 28.85 -15.31
N THR A 238 11.00 29.93 -14.89
CA THR A 238 11.10 31.15 -15.67
C THR A 238 12.10 30.92 -16.80
N THR A 239 11.61 30.94 -18.01
CA THR A 239 12.40 31.13 -19.23
C THR A 239 13.04 32.52 -19.18
N VAL A 240 14.35 32.55 -19.16
CA VAL A 240 15.12 33.77 -19.48
C VAL A 240 15.42 33.69 -20.98
N VAL A 241 14.81 34.61 -21.72
CA VAL A 241 15.21 34.94 -23.08
C VAL A 241 16.22 36.06 -22.97
N GLY A 242 17.39 35.90 -23.56
CA GLY A 242 18.43 36.86 -23.75
C GLY A 242 19.47 36.30 -24.69
#